data_c792e9c7f7673316232b2eb46750fa7d
#
_entry.id   c792e9c7f7673316232b2eb46750fa7d
#
_cell.length_a   1.000
_cell.length_b   1.000
_cell.length_c   1.000
_cell.angle_alpha   90.00
_cell.angle_beta   90.00
_cell.angle_gamma   90.00
#
_symmetry.space_group_name_H-M   'P 1'
#
loop_
_entity.id
_entity.type
_entity.pdbx_description
1 polymer ?
#
loop_
_entity_poly.entity_id
_entity_poly.type
_entity_poly.pdbx_seq_one_letter_code
_entity_poly.pdbx_strand_id
1 'polypeptide(L)'
;MKDQFYLHFDTMPKGTAQQKRYNGKSHTYFKDNKLLNAETEFKLALLPYRPAIPCTRPIKLIVWFAFDTKNKKLWGKPVNGEKLYEYKATRPDTDNYIKLFKDVMVKTGFFKDDSIVVDERIIKTYAEKATIMVSYQEINGKFNVREMLKKEEPELKMPTCLNDEERYQELLERYKE
;
A
#
# COMPACT_ATOMS: atom_id res chain seq x y z
N MET A 1 15.84 -10.19 -7.68
CA MET A 1 15.42 -11.11 -6.61
C MET A 1 14.01 -10.74 -6.22
N LYS A 2 13.13 -11.68 -5.97
CA LYS A 2 11.76 -11.44 -5.47
C LYS A 2 11.71 -12.00 -4.06
N ASP A 3 11.51 -11.12 -3.09
CA ASP A 3 11.39 -11.51 -1.69
C ASP A 3 9.95 -11.33 -1.23
N GLN A 4 9.47 -12.29 -0.44
CA GLN A 4 8.14 -12.26 0.15
C GLN A 4 8.21 -12.76 1.58
N PHE A 5 7.58 -12.03 2.50
CA PHE A 5 7.52 -12.39 3.91
C PHE A 5 6.23 -11.90 4.57
N TYR A 6 5.97 -12.39 5.78
CA TYR A 6 4.80 -12.07 6.57
C TYR A 6 5.20 -11.52 7.93
N LEU A 7 4.57 -10.44 8.34
CA LEU A 7 4.70 -9.85 9.67
C LEU A 7 3.41 -10.12 10.45
N HIS A 8 3.54 -10.58 11.68
CA HIS A 8 2.40 -10.88 12.55
C HIS A 8 2.41 -9.97 13.76
N PHE A 9 1.24 -9.49 14.15
CA PHE A 9 1.04 -8.61 15.29
C PHE A 9 -0.15 -9.11 16.13
N ASP A 10 -0.16 -8.81 17.42
CA ASP A 10 -1.33 -9.06 18.27
C ASP A 10 -2.52 -8.21 17.84
N THR A 11 -2.26 -6.95 17.50
CA THR A 11 -3.20 -6.03 16.85
C THR A 11 -2.45 -5.21 15.81
N MET A 12 -3.14 -4.78 14.75
CA MET A 12 -2.52 -3.97 13.71
C MET A 12 -2.02 -2.63 14.29
N PRO A 13 -0.75 -2.25 14.12
CA PRO A 13 -0.19 -1.01 14.63
C PRO A 13 -1.01 0.21 14.22
N LYS A 14 -1.34 1.08 15.18
CA LYS A 14 -2.27 2.21 15.01
C LYS A 14 -1.50 3.52 14.81
N GLY A 15 -0.97 3.74 13.63
CA GLY A 15 -0.28 4.98 13.29
C GLY A 15 -0.52 5.38 11.83
N THR A 16 -0.44 6.67 11.54
CA THR A 16 -0.43 7.18 10.16
C THR A 16 0.59 8.30 10.03
N ALA A 17 1.15 8.50 8.84
CA ALA A 17 2.17 9.52 8.58
C ALA A 17 1.74 10.96 8.95
N GLN A 18 0.44 11.22 9.03
CA GLN A 18 -0.13 12.54 9.36
C GLN A 18 -0.24 12.82 10.86
N GLN A 19 0.01 11.86 11.74
CA GLN A 19 -0.09 12.06 13.20
C GLN A 19 1.11 12.83 13.76
N LYS A 20 1.20 14.10 13.36
CA LYS A 20 2.14 15.08 13.93
C LYS A 20 1.34 16.12 14.70
N ARG A 21 1.83 16.49 15.90
CA ARG A 21 1.23 17.56 16.71
C ARG A 21 2.10 18.79 16.63
N TYR A 22 1.45 19.96 16.56
CA TYR A 22 2.13 21.25 16.64
C TYR A 22 2.28 21.67 18.09
N ASN A 23 3.49 22.05 18.48
CA ASN A 23 3.76 22.67 19.77
C ASN A 23 3.84 24.19 19.58
N GLY A 24 2.80 24.91 20.03
CA GLY A 24 2.72 26.37 19.89
C GLY A 24 3.78 27.13 20.69
N LYS A 25 4.38 26.53 21.74
CA LYS A 25 5.43 27.17 22.53
C LYS A 25 6.80 27.13 21.85
N SER A 26 7.12 26.00 21.20
CA SER A 26 8.41 25.79 20.51
C SER A 26 8.34 26.02 19.01
N HIS A 27 7.16 26.32 18.47
CA HIS A 27 6.91 26.45 17.03
C HIS A 27 7.38 25.25 16.20
N THR A 28 7.35 24.03 16.80
CA THR A 28 7.82 22.80 16.18
C THR A 28 6.71 21.76 16.10
N TYR A 29 6.82 20.89 15.07
CA TYR A 29 5.98 19.70 14.97
C TYR A 29 6.69 18.51 15.63
N PHE A 30 5.96 17.74 16.43
CA PHE A 30 6.45 16.50 17.00
C PHE A 30 5.51 15.33 16.64
N LYS A 31 6.05 14.12 16.65
CA LYS A 31 5.27 12.92 16.38
C LYS A 31 4.41 12.56 17.59
N ASP A 32 3.16 12.17 17.35
CA ASP A 32 2.30 11.61 18.39
C ASP A 32 2.88 10.27 18.88
N ASN A 33 2.67 9.94 20.15
CA ASN A 33 3.09 8.66 20.73
C ASN A 33 2.54 7.44 19.95
N LYS A 34 1.31 7.54 19.41
CA LYS A 34 0.74 6.49 18.57
C LYS A 34 1.56 6.24 17.32
N LEU A 35 2.04 7.32 16.69
CA LEU A 35 2.90 7.22 15.51
C LEU A 35 4.26 6.61 15.88
N LEU A 36 4.87 7.06 16.98
CA LEU A 36 6.16 6.54 17.46
C LEU A 36 6.07 5.05 17.80
N ASN A 37 5.01 4.62 18.47
CA ASN A 37 4.78 3.22 18.80
C ASN A 37 4.62 2.37 17.52
N ALA A 38 3.79 2.82 16.58
CA ALA A 38 3.60 2.11 15.33
C ALA A 38 4.90 2.02 14.50
N GLU A 39 5.71 3.09 14.43
CA GLU A 39 7.03 3.06 13.81
C GLU A 39 7.95 2.03 14.48
N THR A 40 7.93 1.95 15.81
CA THR A 40 8.75 1.01 16.58
C THR A 40 8.30 -0.44 16.33
N GLU A 41 7.00 -0.71 16.39
CA GLU A 41 6.44 -2.04 16.12
C GLU A 41 6.77 -2.52 14.69
N PHE A 42 6.57 -1.67 13.68
CA PHE A 42 6.95 -1.99 12.30
C PHE A 42 8.45 -2.22 12.16
N LYS A 43 9.28 -1.37 12.78
CA LYS A 43 10.73 -1.52 12.74
C LYS A 43 11.18 -2.84 13.31
N LEU A 44 10.69 -3.22 14.48
CA LEU A 44 11.06 -4.49 15.12
C LEU A 44 10.61 -5.69 14.28
N ALA A 45 9.41 -5.64 13.71
CA ALA A 45 8.90 -6.72 12.87
C ALA A 45 9.66 -6.84 11.53
N LEU A 46 10.14 -5.73 10.96
CA LEU A 46 10.85 -5.70 9.67
C LEU A 46 12.34 -6.11 9.79
N LEU A 47 12.97 -5.85 10.94
CA LEU A 47 14.43 -6.08 11.12
C LEU A 47 14.92 -7.49 10.69
N PRO A 48 14.21 -8.60 11.00
CA PRO A 48 14.66 -9.93 10.61
C PRO A 48 14.69 -10.17 9.09
N TYR A 49 13.93 -9.38 8.33
CA TYR A 49 13.75 -9.56 6.88
C TYR A 49 14.51 -8.54 6.05
N ARG A 50 15.27 -7.65 6.68
CA ARG A 50 16.01 -6.62 5.95
C ARG A 50 17.06 -7.26 5.03
N PRO A 51 17.24 -6.78 3.79
CA PRO A 51 18.33 -7.24 2.93
C PRO A 51 19.70 -6.82 3.51
N ALA A 52 20.74 -7.58 3.19
CA ALA A 52 22.11 -7.24 3.60
C ALA A 52 22.59 -5.90 3.02
N ILE A 53 22.13 -5.57 1.83
CA ILE A 53 22.41 -4.31 1.11
C ILE A 53 21.07 -3.71 0.70
N PRO A 54 20.78 -2.44 1.05
CA PRO A 54 19.56 -1.76 0.62
C PRO A 54 19.43 -1.72 -0.90
N CYS A 55 18.21 -1.96 -1.41
CA CYS A 55 17.94 -1.85 -2.84
C CYS A 55 18.15 -0.40 -3.32
N THR A 56 18.73 -0.26 -4.50
CA THR A 56 19.00 1.04 -5.14
C THR A 56 18.39 1.17 -6.55
N ARG A 57 17.79 0.08 -7.06
CA ARG A 57 17.11 0.02 -8.36
C ARG A 57 15.61 0.22 -8.19
N PRO A 58 14.88 0.53 -9.27
CA PRO A 58 13.43 0.58 -9.23
C PRO A 58 12.81 -0.67 -8.64
N ILE A 59 11.81 -0.51 -7.78
CA ILE A 59 11.15 -1.60 -7.03
C ILE A 59 9.68 -1.65 -7.39
N LYS A 60 9.19 -2.87 -7.61
CA LYS A 60 7.77 -3.22 -7.48
C LYS A 60 7.51 -3.66 -6.06
N LEU A 61 6.54 -3.03 -5.38
CA LEU A 61 6.13 -3.31 -4.00
C LEU A 61 4.67 -3.74 -3.96
N ILE A 62 4.39 -4.86 -3.33
CA ILE A 62 3.03 -5.31 -3.04
C ILE A 62 2.91 -5.46 -1.52
N VAL A 63 1.94 -4.78 -0.92
CA VAL A 63 1.67 -4.90 0.51
C VAL A 63 0.19 -5.21 0.75
N TRP A 64 -0.06 -6.28 1.48
CA TRP A 64 -1.39 -6.62 1.94
C TRP A 64 -1.46 -6.42 3.46
N PHE A 65 -2.33 -5.53 3.90
CA PHE A 65 -2.63 -5.26 5.30
C PHE A 65 -3.92 -5.99 5.70
N ALA A 66 -3.80 -7.06 6.45
CA ALA A 66 -4.91 -7.80 7.03
C ALA A 66 -5.16 -7.32 8.47
N PHE A 67 -6.12 -6.42 8.63
CA PHE A 67 -6.45 -5.81 9.93
C PHE A 67 -7.28 -6.78 10.78
N ASP A 68 -6.86 -6.97 12.01
CA ASP A 68 -7.58 -7.75 12.99
C ASP A 68 -8.96 -7.15 13.31
N THR A 69 -9.94 -8.01 13.51
CA THR A 69 -11.28 -7.62 13.93
C THR A 69 -11.94 -8.68 14.81
N LYS A 70 -12.69 -8.25 15.82
CA LYS A 70 -13.52 -9.13 16.64
C LYS A 70 -14.80 -9.57 15.91
N ASN A 71 -15.19 -8.89 14.83
CA ASN A 71 -16.36 -9.26 14.04
C ASN A 71 -16.05 -10.44 13.12
N LYS A 72 -16.41 -11.63 13.55
CA LYS A 72 -16.21 -12.88 12.80
C LYS A 72 -16.86 -12.90 11.41
N LYS A 73 -17.89 -12.08 11.17
CA LYS A 73 -18.52 -11.97 9.83
C LYS A 73 -17.58 -11.38 8.77
N LEU A 74 -16.58 -10.59 9.20
CA LEU A 74 -15.59 -9.97 8.33
C LEU A 74 -14.31 -10.80 8.15
N TRP A 75 -14.20 -11.95 8.82
CA TRP A 75 -13.06 -12.83 8.62
C TRP A 75 -13.14 -13.50 7.25
N GLY A 76 -12.00 -13.78 6.66
CA GLY A 76 -11.94 -14.48 5.38
C GLY A 76 -12.65 -15.84 5.45
N LYS A 77 -13.54 -16.08 4.50
CA LYS A 77 -14.29 -17.33 4.38
C LYS A 77 -13.69 -18.21 3.27
N PRO A 78 -13.63 -19.54 3.45
CA PRO A 78 -13.24 -20.41 2.37
C PRO A 78 -14.36 -20.47 1.32
N VAL A 79 -13.97 -20.24 0.05
CA VAL A 79 -14.84 -20.42 -1.11
C VAL A 79 -14.03 -21.26 -2.11
N ASN A 80 -14.54 -22.39 -2.54
CA ASN A 80 -13.84 -23.33 -3.44
C ASN A 80 -12.38 -23.67 -3.01
N GLY A 81 -12.14 -23.79 -1.71
CA GLY A 81 -10.80 -24.08 -1.16
C GLY A 81 -9.89 -22.86 -0.98
N GLU A 82 -10.28 -21.68 -1.48
CA GLU A 82 -9.55 -20.43 -1.31
C GLU A 82 -10.17 -19.57 -0.20
N LYS A 83 -9.33 -18.90 0.60
CA LYS A 83 -9.79 -18.00 1.64
C LYS A 83 -10.00 -16.59 1.09
N LEU A 84 -11.27 -16.18 0.98
CA LEU A 84 -11.65 -14.83 0.55
C LEU A 84 -11.79 -13.90 1.75
N TYR A 85 -11.21 -12.71 1.65
CA TYR A 85 -11.20 -11.69 2.69
C TYR A 85 -12.07 -10.50 2.31
N GLU A 86 -12.80 -9.94 3.27
CA GLU A 86 -13.53 -8.69 3.08
C GLU A 86 -12.59 -7.49 3.01
N TYR A 87 -12.77 -6.64 1.99
CA TYR A 87 -12.01 -5.39 1.87
C TYR A 87 -12.32 -4.44 3.03
N LYS A 88 -11.28 -3.79 3.55
CA LYS A 88 -11.43 -2.79 4.60
C LYS A 88 -11.56 -1.40 3.99
N ALA A 89 -12.79 -0.94 3.80
CA ALA A 89 -13.12 0.41 3.29
C ALA A 89 -13.18 1.50 4.37
N THR A 90 -12.63 1.25 5.57
CA THR A 90 -12.58 2.19 6.69
C THR A 90 -11.16 2.62 7.00
N ARG A 91 -10.98 3.64 7.84
CA ARG A 91 -9.66 4.13 8.29
C ARG A 91 -8.78 2.98 8.83
N PRO A 92 -7.44 3.10 8.74
CA PRO A 92 -6.67 4.23 8.20
C PRO A 92 -6.76 4.32 6.67
N ASP A 93 -6.53 5.53 6.13
CA ASP A 93 -6.44 5.76 4.69
C ASP A 93 -5.20 5.05 4.14
N THR A 94 -5.33 4.49 2.95
CA THR A 94 -4.31 3.59 2.39
C THR A 94 -3.00 4.31 2.15
N ASP A 95 -3.05 5.51 1.56
CA ASP A 95 -1.88 6.35 1.26
C ASP A 95 -1.11 6.74 2.52
N ASN A 96 -1.80 7.19 3.57
CA ASN A 96 -1.17 7.57 4.82
C ASN A 96 -0.55 6.38 5.58
N TYR A 97 -1.18 5.20 5.48
CA TYR A 97 -0.71 4.02 6.16
C TYR A 97 0.49 3.39 5.46
N ILE A 98 0.43 3.27 4.13
CA ILE A 98 1.57 2.78 3.36
C ILE A 98 2.76 3.73 3.41
N LYS A 99 2.52 5.05 3.44
CA LYS A 99 3.60 6.02 3.58
C LYS A 99 4.37 5.80 4.88
N LEU A 100 3.68 5.66 6.02
CA LEU A 100 4.32 5.33 7.30
C LEU A 100 5.14 4.05 7.18
N PHE A 101 4.58 3.00 6.58
CA PHE A 101 5.23 1.71 6.44
C PHE A 101 6.49 1.79 5.55
N LYS A 102 6.42 2.49 4.41
CA LYS A 102 7.59 2.75 3.54
C LYS A 102 8.67 3.56 4.25
N ASP A 103 8.29 4.60 5.00
CA ASP A 103 9.24 5.39 5.79
C ASP A 103 10.00 4.50 6.79
N VAL A 104 9.33 3.51 7.39
CA VAL A 104 9.99 2.54 8.28
C VAL A 104 10.84 1.54 7.50
N MET A 105 10.42 1.08 6.33
CA MET A 105 11.24 0.22 5.46
C MET A 105 12.55 0.92 5.05
N VAL A 106 12.51 2.21 4.70
CA VAL A 106 13.72 3.02 4.43
C VAL A 106 14.61 3.07 5.68
N LYS A 107 14.05 3.44 6.84
CA LYS A 107 14.80 3.51 8.12
C LYS A 107 15.40 2.17 8.55
N THR A 108 14.79 1.06 8.13
CA THR A 108 15.24 -0.30 8.44
C THR A 108 16.27 -0.79 7.42
N GLY A 109 16.42 -0.12 6.28
CA GLY A 109 17.43 -0.42 5.26
C GLY A 109 16.97 -1.42 4.20
N PHE A 110 15.67 -1.48 3.88
CA PHE A 110 15.18 -2.25 2.74
C PHE A 110 15.57 -1.61 1.42
N PHE A 111 15.47 -0.29 1.34
CA PHE A 111 15.87 0.52 0.19
C PHE A 111 16.36 1.89 0.64
N LYS A 112 17.13 2.53 -0.24
CA LYS A 112 17.79 3.81 0.07
C LYS A 112 16.80 4.96 0.27
N ASP A 113 15.73 4.96 -0.54
CA ASP A 113 14.72 6.02 -0.56
C ASP A 113 13.40 5.45 -1.09
N ASP A 114 12.25 5.96 -0.64
CA ASP A 114 10.93 5.48 -1.05
C ASP A 114 10.56 5.89 -2.49
N SER A 115 11.25 6.87 -3.06
CA SER A 115 11.08 7.28 -4.47
C SER A 115 11.44 6.21 -5.49
N ILE A 116 12.23 5.19 -5.10
CA ILE A 116 12.54 4.06 -5.99
C ILE A 116 11.40 3.03 -6.09
N VAL A 117 10.35 3.16 -5.27
CA VAL A 117 9.13 2.34 -5.39
C VAL A 117 8.28 2.92 -6.53
N VAL A 118 8.36 2.32 -7.71
CA VAL A 118 7.77 2.84 -8.95
C VAL A 118 6.53 2.07 -9.41
N ASP A 119 6.29 0.88 -8.86
CA ASP A 119 5.10 0.06 -9.08
C ASP A 119 4.61 -0.40 -7.70
N GLU A 120 3.43 0.07 -7.29
CA GLU A 120 2.93 -0.15 -5.94
C GLU A 120 1.50 -0.70 -5.97
N ARG A 121 1.29 -1.82 -5.28
CA ARG A 121 -0.05 -2.38 -5.07
C ARG A 121 -0.32 -2.56 -3.58
N ILE A 122 -1.36 -1.89 -3.10
CA ILE A 122 -1.76 -1.92 -1.70
C ILE A 122 -3.16 -2.51 -1.56
N ILE A 123 -3.29 -3.47 -0.65
CA ILE A 123 -4.57 -4.11 -0.36
C ILE A 123 -4.83 -4.03 1.15
N LYS A 124 -6.03 -3.63 1.54
CA LYS A 124 -6.49 -3.67 2.94
C LYS A 124 -7.68 -4.59 3.06
N THR A 125 -7.61 -5.50 4.01
CA THR A 125 -8.73 -6.41 4.32
C THR A 125 -8.94 -6.53 5.83
N TYR A 126 -10.07 -7.10 6.23
CA TYR A 126 -10.26 -7.59 7.57
C TYR A 126 -9.77 -9.04 7.67
N ALA A 127 -9.27 -9.41 8.85
CA ALA A 127 -8.84 -10.77 9.17
C ALA A 127 -9.06 -11.10 10.64
N GLU A 128 -8.87 -12.36 11.00
CA GLU A 128 -8.86 -12.81 12.39
C GLU A 128 -7.65 -12.31 13.16
N LYS A 129 -6.49 -12.29 12.49
CA LYS A 129 -5.19 -11.87 13.07
C LYS A 129 -4.58 -10.76 12.24
N ALA A 130 -3.96 -9.81 12.93
CA ALA A 130 -3.22 -8.74 12.28
C ALA A 130 -1.99 -9.31 11.55
N THR A 131 -1.98 -9.16 10.24
CA THR A 131 -0.90 -9.69 9.39
C THR A 131 -0.59 -8.69 8.29
N ILE A 132 0.69 -8.51 7.98
CA ILE A 132 1.14 -7.77 6.81
C ILE A 132 1.93 -8.74 5.94
N MET A 133 1.50 -8.95 4.69
CA MET A 133 2.31 -9.59 3.67
C MET A 133 3.03 -8.51 2.88
N VAL A 134 4.32 -8.69 2.73
CA VAL A 134 5.18 -7.81 1.95
C VAL A 134 5.82 -8.63 0.84
N SER A 135 5.71 -8.15 -0.39
CA SER A 135 6.49 -8.70 -1.51
C SER A 135 7.14 -7.53 -2.24
N TYR A 136 8.45 -7.57 -2.42
CA TYR A 136 9.17 -6.58 -3.18
C TYR A 136 10.14 -7.23 -4.16
N GLN A 137 10.35 -6.54 -5.27
CA GLN A 137 11.21 -7.04 -6.35
C GLN A 137 11.87 -5.87 -7.06
N GLU A 138 13.17 -5.95 -7.27
CA GLU A 138 13.85 -5.07 -8.23
C GLU A 138 13.33 -5.34 -9.64
N ILE A 139 13.03 -4.29 -10.37
CA ILE A 139 12.53 -4.37 -11.75
C ILE A 139 13.45 -3.62 -12.70
N ASN A 140 13.36 -3.95 -13.98
CA ASN A 140 14.08 -3.21 -15.02
C ASN A 140 13.51 -1.79 -15.14
N GLY A 141 14.39 -0.80 -15.34
CA GLY A 141 14.01 0.61 -15.43
C GLY A 141 13.19 0.99 -16.69
N LYS A 142 12.72 0.01 -17.47
CA LYS A 142 11.88 0.22 -18.65
C LYS A 142 10.51 -0.41 -18.43
N PHE A 143 9.47 0.33 -18.80
CA PHE A 143 8.08 -0.06 -18.60
C PHE A 143 7.31 0.00 -19.92
N ASN A 144 6.51 -1.03 -20.21
CA ASN A 144 5.65 -1.09 -21.38
C ASN A 144 4.18 -0.99 -20.98
N VAL A 145 3.59 0.19 -21.15
CA VAL A 145 2.18 0.49 -20.81
C VAL A 145 1.20 -0.48 -21.52
N ARG A 146 1.46 -0.83 -22.79
CA ARG A 146 0.58 -1.73 -23.54
C ARG A 146 0.55 -3.15 -22.95
N GLU A 147 1.68 -3.63 -22.45
CA GLU A 147 1.73 -4.95 -21.80
C GLU A 147 1.01 -4.96 -20.46
N MET A 148 1.09 -3.87 -19.69
CA MET A 148 0.36 -3.73 -18.45
C MET A 148 -1.14 -3.80 -18.66
N LEU A 149 -1.66 -2.98 -19.57
CA LEU A 149 -3.10 -2.92 -19.88
C LEU A 149 -3.67 -4.26 -20.36
N LYS A 150 -2.88 -5.04 -21.12
CA LYS A 150 -3.30 -6.38 -21.55
C LYS A 150 -3.39 -7.40 -20.39
N LYS A 151 -2.61 -7.23 -19.33
CA LYS A 151 -2.59 -8.16 -18.19
C LYS A 151 -3.67 -7.86 -17.14
N GLU A 152 -4.00 -6.60 -16.95
CA GLU A 152 -4.94 -6.17 -15.89
C GLU A 152 -6.39 -6.16 -16.37
N GLU A 153 -6.63 -5.85 -17.67
CA GLU A 153 -7.96 -5.86 -18.27
C GLU A 153 -7.87 -6.29 -19.75
N PRO A 154 -8.01 -7.59 -20.03
CA PRO A 154 -7.95 -8.09 -21.42
C PRO A 154 -9.06 -7.52 -22.32
N GLU A 155 -10.10 -6.90 -21.74
CA GLU A 155 -11.23 -6.29 -22.47
C GLU A 155 -11.18 -4.75 -22.51
N LEU A 156 -10.22 -4.09 -21.86
CA LEU A 156 -10.08 -2.64 -21.98
C LEU A 156 -9.61 -2.32 -23.40
N LYS A 157 -10.56 -2.17 -24.31
CA LYS A 157 -10.29 -1.49 -25.58
C LYS A 157 -9.79 -0.11 -25.21
N MET A 158 -8.53 0.19 -25.54
CA MET A 158 -8.04 1.57 -25.49
C MET A 158 -9.13 2.42 -26.17
N PRO A 159 -9.64 3.47 -25.51
CA PRO A 159 -10.49 4.40 -26.25
C PRO A 159 -9.65 4.82 -27.46
N THR A 160 -10.15 4.49 -28.66
CA THR A 160 -9.68 5.15 -29.87
C THR A 160 -9.66 6.61 -29.48
N CYS A 161 -8.53 7.29 -29.65
CA CYS A 161 -8.43 8.71 -29.34
C CYS A 161 -9.57 9.40 -30.10
N LEU A 162 -10.70 9.55 -29.43
CA LEU A 162 -11.70 10.51 -29.85
C LEU A 162 -10.92 11.82 -29.88
N ASN A 163 -10.98 12.54 -31.00
CA ASN A 163 -10.41 13.86 -31.04
C ASN A 163 -11.06 14.66 -29.90
N ASP A 164 -10.39 15.65 -29.38
CA ASP A 164 -10.86 16.39 -28.20
C ASP A 164 -12.27 16.98 -28.40
N GLU A 165 -12.66 17.21 -29.66
CA GLU A 165 -13.97 17.71 -30.08
C GLU A 165 -15.10 16.67 -29.86
N GLU A 166 -14.90 15.40 -30.25
CA GLU A 166 -15.87 14.32 -30.06
C GLU A 166 -16.08 14.01 -28.58
N ARG A 167 -15.02 14.04 -27.80
CA ARG A 167 -15.07 13.87 -26.33
C ARG A 167 -15.82 15.03 -25.65
N TYR A 168 -15.65 16.25 -26.15
CA TYR A 168 -16.35 17.43 -25.64
C TYR A 168 -17.84 17.38 -25.95
N GLN A 169 -18.24 16.91 -27.13
CA GLN A 169 -19.63 16.75 -27.52
C GLN A 169 -20.33 15.63 -26.70
N GLU A 170 -19.66 14.50 -26.48
CA GLU A 170 -20.18 13.42 -25.63
C GLU A 170 -20.37 13.85 -24.17
N LEU A 171 -19.48 14.69 -23.63
CA LEU A 171 -19.63 15.30 -22.30
C LEU A 171 -20.80 16.29 -22.27
N LEU A 172 -20.97 17.13 -23.29
CA LEU A 172 -22.09 18.07 -23.36
C LEU A 172 -23.47 17.38 -23.41
N GLU A 173 -23.58 16.22 -24.06
CA GLU A 173 -24.82 15.44 -24.08
C GLU A 173 -25.16 14.85 -22.71
N ARG A 174 -24.17 14.36 -21.95
CA ARG A 174 -24.36 13.80 -20.60
C ARG A 174 -24.79 14.83 -19.55
N TYR A 175 -24.53 16.10 -19.77
CA TYR A 175 -24.92 17.20 -18.86
C TYR A 175 -26.17 17.96 -19.29
N LYS A 176 -26.88 17.49 -20.34
CA LYS A 176 -28.18 18.07 -20.78
C LYS A 176 -29.42 17.37 -20.20
N GLU A 177 -29.22 16.26 -19.47
CA GLU A 177 -30.25 15.59 -18.65
C GLU A 177 -30.14 16.02 -17.18
#